data_9f1e49b98a89956382fd07a86cf237fa
#
_entry.id   9f1e49b98a89956382fd07a86cf237fa
#
_cell.length_a   1.000
_cell.length_b   1.000
_cell.length_c   1.000
_cell.angle_alpha   90.00
_cell.angle_beta   90.00
_cell.angle_gamma   90.00
#
_symmetry.space_group_name_H-M   'P 1'
#
loop_
_entity.id
_entity.type
_entity.pdbx_description
1 polymer ?
#
loop_
_entity_poly.entity_id
_entity_poly.type
_entity_poly.pdbx_seq_one_letter_code
_entity_poly.pdbx_strand_id
1 'polypeptide(L)'
;MTELIKIPVENLKIGHYIVLPFGWKNHPFLFSSFRIKDEEQLKVLRDLGLKQIPVNLEKSTITAEEVSEPEPLPEEPEPVIELPDPHKARQTAARRSIRQAERSFTNAVSPLRESLAQLNLKPDEGLATVAGIVRNAAEKLNNTEGAIGFHLVRAVRDGDPLLLHSLNVAFIAMLIAREAGWEPLAIQDAGLAGLIHDIGELRVPTQISRKRGELSKAETNYLRMHVQYG
;
A
#
# COMPACT_ATOMS: atom_id res chain seq x y z
N MET A 1 -24.05 26.73 -17.05
CA MET A 1 -23.57 26.36 -15.69
C MET A 1 -24.79 26.24 -14.84
N THR A 2 -25.02 25.07 -14.28
CA THR A 2 -26.22 24.81 -13.47
C THR A 2 -26.00 25.44 -12.09
N GLU A 3 -26.76 26.47 -11.77
CA GLU A 3 -26.62 27.21 -10.52
C GLU A 3 -27.22 26.36 -9.37
N LEU A 4 -26.38 25.92 -8.45
CA LEU A 4 -26.77 25.19 -7.24
C LEU A 4 -26.84 26.20 -6.09
N ILE A 5 -28.00 26.35 -5.47
CA ILE A 5 -28.21 27.19 -4.29
C ILE A 5 -28.26 26.30 -3.05
N LYS A 6 -27.53 26.68 -1.99
CA LYS A 6 -27.57 25.97 -0.71
C LYS A 6 -28.80 26.44 0.09
N ILE A 7 -29.71 25.54 0.42
CA ILE A 7 -30.91 25.81 1.22
C ILE A 7 -30.78 25.12 2.59
N PRO A 8 -31.12 25.78 3.71
CA PRO A 8 -31.22 25.14 5.01
C PRO A 8 -32.20 23.95 4.97
N VAL A 9 -31.81 22.85 5.63
CA VAL A 9 -32.63 21.61 5.60
C VAL A 9 -34.04 21.84 6.10
N GLU A 10 -34.21 22.77 7.03
CA GLU A 10 -35.55 23.17 7.56
C GLU A 10 -36.46 23.82 6.51
N ASN A 11 -35.86 24.49 5.50
CA ASN A 11 -36.56 25.20 4.44
C ASN A 11 -36.73 24.34 3.18
N LEU A 12 -36.34 23.09 3.21
CA LEU A 12 -36.61 22.16 2.11
C LEU A 12 -38.10 21.86 2.00
N LYS A 13 -38.59 21.85 0.76
CA LYS A 13 -40.00 21.54 0.43
C LYS A 13 -40.07 20.40 -0.58
N ILE A 14 -41.20 19.71 -0.61
CA ILE A 14 -41.52 18.74 -1.67
C ILE A 14 -41.46 19.46 -3.01
N GLY A 15 -40.73 18.87 -3.98
CA GLY A 15 -40.52 19.46 -5.30
C GLY A 15 -39.13 20.05 -5.50
N HIS A 16 -38.32 20.28 -4.45
CA HIS A 16 -36.93 20.66 -4.60
C HIS A 16 -36.11 19.52 -5.18
N TYR A 17 -35.21 19.83 -6.13
CA TYR A 17 -34.22 18.89 -6.65
C TYR A 17 -32.91 19.08 -5.92
N ILE A 18 -32.57 18.13 -5.07
CA ILE A 18 -31.40 18.20 -4.18
C ILE A 18 -30.22 17.42 -4.74
N VAL A 19 -29.00 17.82 -4.31
CA VAL A 19 -27.75 17.11 -4.56
C VAL A 19 -27.06 16.89 -3.22
N LEU A 20 -26.96 15.61 -2.78
CA LEU A 20 -26.30 15.29 -1.53
C LEU A 20 -24.77 15.34 -1.69
N PRO A 21 -24.03 15.92 -0.72
CA PRO A 21 -22.58 16.11 -0.81
C PRO A 21 -21.77 14.84 -0.56
N PHE A 22 -22.40 13.68 -0.35
CA PHE A 22 -21.74 12.40 -0.08
C PHE A 22 -22.31 11.27 -0.96
N GLY A 23 -21.49 10.21 -1.11
CA GLY A 23 -21.83 9.05 -1.93
C GLY A 23 -22.93 8.17 -1.31
N TRP A 24 -23.56 7.37 -2.12
CA TRP A 24 -24.70 6.47 -1.84
C TRP A 24 -24.55 5.54 -0.62
N LYS A 25 -23.33 5.32 -0.12
CA LYS A 25 -23.09 4.49 1.07
C LYS A 25 -23.42 5.16 2.40
N ASN A 26 -23.61 6.47 2.40
CA ASN A 26 -23.76 7.27 3.62
C ASN A 26 -25.18 7.85 3.82
N HIS A 27 -26.16 7.42 3.01
CA HIS A 27 -27.55 7.81 3.13
C HIS A 27 -28.47 6.71 2.60
N PRO A 28 -29.73 6.62 3.02
CA PRO A 28 -30.66 5.55 2.63
C PRO A 28 -31.30 5.74 1.26
N PHE A 29 -30.95 6.80 0.51
CA PHE A 29 -31.51 7.06 -0.81
C PHE A 29 -30.73 6.32 -1.92
N LEU A 30 -31.44 5.88 -2.98
CA LEU A 30 -30.85 5.17 -4.12
C LEU A 30 -29.92 6.03 -4.98
N PHE A 31 -30.09 7.36 -4.95
CA PHE A 31 -29.31 8.32 -5.73
C PHE A 31 -28.83 9.47 -4.86
N SER A 32 -27.65 10.02 -5.16
CA SER A 32 -27.14 11.21 -4.46
C SER A 32 -27.77 12.51 -4.96
N SER A 33 -28.56 12.47 -6.03
CA SER A 33 -29.33 13.62 -6.52
C SER A 33 -30.73 13.17 -6.96
N PHE A 34 -31.76 13.81 -6.41
CA PHE A 34 -33.12 13.47 -6.70
C PHE A 34 -34.09 14.61 -6.33
N ARG A 35 -35.32 14.53 -6.81
CA ARG A 35 -36.40 15.45 -6.42
C ARG A 35 -37.13 14.89 -5.21
N ILE A 36 -37.33 15.71 -4.20
CA ILE A 36 -38.12 15.35 -3.01
C ILE A 36 -39.57 15.16 -3.42
N LYS A 37 -40.14 13.98 -3.14
CA LYS A 37 -41.49 13.60 -3.57
C LYS A 37 -42.52 13.57 -2.42
N ASP A 38 -42.05 13.33 -1.20
CA ASP A 38 -42.91 13.12 -0.05
C ASP A 38 -42.28 13.63 1.26
N GLU A 39 -43.12 13.71 2.31
CA GLU A 39 -42.66 14.15 3.65
C GLU A 39 -41.73 13.15 4.36
N GLU A 40 -41.77 11.86 3.99
CA GLU A 40 -40.89 10.86 4.57
C GLU A 40 -39.46 11.14 4.14
N GLN A 41 -39.22 11.50 2.88
CA GLN A 41 -37.92 11.91 2.38
C GLN A 41 -37.43 13.19 3.04
N LEU A 42 -38.29 14.17 3.30
CA LEU A 42 -37.95 15.38 4.05
C LEU A 42 -37.53 15.08 5.48
N LYS A 43 -38.22 14.17 6.15
CA LYS A 43 -37.89 13.76 7.51
C LYS A 43 -36.54 13.09 7.56
N VAL A 44 -36.27 12.15 6.65
CA VAL A 44 -34.96 11.47 6.56
C VAL A 44 -33.85 12.48 6.25
N LEU A 45 -34.08 13.48 5.40
CA LEU A 45 -33.10 14.52 5.11
C LEU A 45 -32.76 15.39 6.34
N ARG A 46 -33.75 15.69 7.17
CA ARG A 46 -33.57 16.41 8.45
C ARG A 46 -32.78 15.59 9.45
N ASP A 47 -33.00 14.27 9.50
CA ASP A 47 -32.32 13.36 10.42
C ASP A 47 -30.85 13.06 9.99
N LEU A 48 -30.44 13.42 8.76
CA LEU A 48 -29.04 13.28 8.29
C LEU A 48 -28.07 14.27 8.96
N GLY A 49 -28.55 15.21 9.75
CA GLY A 49 -27.69 16.15 10.51
C GLY A 49 -26.99 17.21 9.65
N LEU A 50 -27.46 17.40 8.41
CA LEU A 50 -26.93 18.43 7.50
C LEU A 50 -27.58 19.77 7.85
N LYS A 51 -26.79 20.84 7.89
CA LYS A 51 -27.32 22.20 8.09
C LYS A 51 -27.94 22.76 6.79
N GLN A 52 -27.32 22.48 5.65
CA GLN A 52 -27.74 22.97 4.33
C GLN A 52 -27.55 21.89 3.26
N ILE A 53 -28.41 21.90 2.24
CA ILE A 53 -28.34 20.99 1.10
C ILE A 53 -28.34 21.80 -0.20
N PRO A 54 -27.45 21.48 -1.17
CA PRO A 54 -27.45 22.08 -2.49
C PRO A 54 -28.73 21.68 -3.25
N VAL A 55 -29.44 22.67 -3.76
CA VAL A 55 -30.66 22.53 -4.52
C VAL A 55 -30.48 23.11 -5.93
N ASN A 56 -30.91 22.38 -6.93
CA ASN A 56 -30.97 22.84 -8.30
C ASN A 56 -32.35 23.40 -8.60
N LEU A 57 -32.47 24.72 -8.71
CA LEU A 57 -33.75 25.38 -8.95
C LEU A 57 -34.31 25.12 -10.34
N GLU A 58 -33.45 24.96 -11.38
CA GLU A 58 -33.88 24.66 -12.74
C GLU A 58 -34.60 23.30 -12.84
N LYS A 59 -34.24 22.34 -11.99
CA LYS A 59 -34.83 21.00 -11.94
C LYS A 59 -35.89 20.85 -10.85
N SER A 60 -36.10 21.87 -10.02
CA SER A 60 -37.16 21.93 -9.02
C SER A 60 -38.50 22.30 -9.64
N THR A 61 -39.56 21.83 -9.05
CA THR A 61 -40.94 22.21 -9.47
C THR A 61 -41.49 23.44 -8.73
N ILE A 62 -40.68 24.01 -7.83
CA ILE A 62 -40.99 25.19 -7.01
C ILE A 62 -40.11 26.35 -7.51
N THR A 63 -40.72 27.50 -7.79
CA THR A 63 -40.05 28.72 -8.24
C THR A 63 -39.42 29.48 -7.08
N ALA A 64 -38.39 30.30 -7.40
CA ALA A 64 -37.58 31.02 -6.42
C ALA A 64 -38.37 32.03 -5.55
N GLU A 65 -39.56 32.42 -5.94
CA GLU A 65 -40.42 33.39 -5.23
C GLU A 65 -41.09 32.85 -3.94
N GLU A 66 -41.06 31.51 -3.73
CA GLU A 66 -41.60 30.89 -2.51
C GLU A 66 -40.57 30.63 -1.41
N VAL A 67 -39.30 31.00 -1.66
CA VAL A 67 -38.25 30.92 -0.66
C VAL A 67 -38.12 32.28 0.00
N SER A 68 -38.70 32.45 1.21
CA SER A 68 -38.47 33.64 2.03
C SER A 68 -36.97 33.96 2.12
N GLU A 69 -36.57 35.20 1.83
CA GLU A 69 -35.20 35.66 1.95
C GLU A 69 -34.62 35.29 3.32
N PRO A 70 -33.49 34.60 3.38
CA PRO A 70 -32.84 34.34 4.64
C PRO A 70 -32.22 35.64 5.17
N GLU A 71 -32.51 36.03 6.41
CA GLU A 71 -31.74 37.04 7.15
C GLU A 71 -30.25 36.69 7.05
N PRO A 72 -29.36 37.68 6.85
CA PRO A 72 -27.95 37.43 6.82
C PRO A 72 -27.47 36.98 8.20
N LEU A 73 -27.29 35.67 8.35
CA LEU A 73 -26.59 35.11 9.50
C LEU A 73 -25.11 35.53 9.45
N PRO A 74 -24.47 35.82 10.60
CA PRO A 74 -23.06 36.16 10.63
C PRO A 74 -22.25 35.06 9.93
N GLU A 75 -21.37 35.47 9.05
CA GLU A 75 -20.45 34.59 8.31
C GLU A 75 -19.58 33.82 9.32
N GLU A 76 -20.06 32.65 9.78
CA GLU A 76 -19.14 31.67 10.32
C GLU A 76 -18.23 31.20 9.16
N PRO A 77 -16.91 31.15 9.35
CA PRO A 77 -15.98 30.75 8.32
C PRO A 77 -16.47 29.40 7.75
N GLU A 78 -16.67 29.35 6.44
CA GLU A 78 -17.01 28.11 5.73
C GLU A 78 -16.06 27.02 6.19
N PRO A 79 -16.54 25.82 6.56
CA PRO A 79 -15.63 24.70 6.80
C PRO A 79 -14.82 24.53 5.52
N VAL A 80 -13.55 24.90 5.59
CA VAL A 80 -12.58 24.63 4.54
C VAL A 80 -12.61 23.12 4.39
N ILE A 81 -13.29 22.62 3.35
CA ILE A 81 -13.12 21.25 2.91
C ILE A 81 -11.68 21.25 2.41
N GLU A 82 -10.74 20.94 3.31
CA GLU A 82 -9.37 20.64 2.90
C GLU A 82 -9.50 19.51 1.89
N LEU A 83 -9.42 19.84 0.62
CA LEU A 83 -9.18 18.85 -0.42
C LEU A 83 -7.97 18.05 0.07
N PRO A 84 -8.09 16.72 0.17
CA PRO A 84 -7.00 15.92 0.70
C PRO A 84 -5.74 16.30 -0.09
N ASP A 85 -4.77 16.88 0.61
CA ASP A 85 -3.50 17.32 0.04
C ASP A 85 -2.94 16.15 -0.78
N PRO A 86 -2.81 16.29 -2.10
CA PRO A 86 -2.35 15.20 -2.95
C PRO A 86 -0.97 14.69 -2.51
N HIS A 87 -0.16 15.52 -1.85
CA HIS A 87 1.10 15.12 -1.23
C HIS A 87 0.88 14.22 0.00
N LYS A 88 -0.07 14.54 0.88
CA LYS A 88 -0.43 13.70 2.02
C LYS A 88 -1.02 12.35 1.58
N ALA A 89 -1.85 12.36 0.54
CA ALA A 89 -2.42 11.14 -0.02
C ALA A 89 -1.32 10.23 -0.62
N ARG A 90 -0.37 10.79 -1.40
CA ARG A 90 0.79 10.07 -1.92
C ARG A 90 1.70 9.54 -0.82
N GLN A 91 2.00 10.34 0.20
CA GLN A 91 2.80 9.89 1.35
C GLN A 91 2.12 8.76 2.12
N THR A 92 0.81 8.83 2.29
CA THR A 92 0.04 7.77 2.99
C THR A 92 0.02 6.48 2.17
N ALA A 93 -0.15 6.57 0.86
CA ALA A 93 -0.06 5.43 -0.05
C ALA A 93 1.34 4.81 -0.03
N ALA A 94 2.40 5.61 -0.14
CA ALA A 94 3.78 5.16 -0.05
C ALA A 94 4.09 4.47 1.29
N ARG A 95 3.65 5.04 2.42
CA ARG A 95 3.82 4.41 3.75
C ARG A 95 3.08 3.07 3.87
N ARG A 96 1.89 2.95 3.27
CA ARG A 96 1.15 1.67 3.23
C ARG A 96 1.90 0.62 2.42
N SER A 97 2.39 0.99 1.25
CA SER A 97 3.17 0.10 0.38
C SER A 97 4.46 -0.35 1.06
N ILE A 98 5.19 0.56 1.73
CA ILE A 98 6.38 0.21 2.51
C ILE A 98 6.04 -0.81 3.60
N ARG A 99 5.03 -0.56 4.43
CA ARG A 99 4.62 -1.50 5.49
C ARG A 99 4.18 -2.86 4.96
N GLN A 100 3.49 -2.88 3.83
CA GLN A 100 3.07 -4.14 3.19
C GLN A 100 4.28 -4.92 2.68
N ALA A 101 5.24 -4.24 2.11
CA ALA A 101 6.47 -4.81 1.62
C ALA A 101 7.34 -5.34 2.78
N GLU A 102 7.50 -4.57 3.89
CA GLU A 102 8.17 -5.00 5.12
C GLU A 102 7.57 -6.29 5.68
N ARG A 103 6.23 -6.37 5.79
CA ARG A 103 5.54 -7.59 6.24
C ARG A 103 5.81 -8.77 5.33
N SER A 104 5.77 -8.54 4.01
CA SER A 104 6.02 -9.61 3.03
C SER A 104 7.45 -10.14 3.12
N PHE A 105 8.42 -9.24 3.34
CA PHE A 105 9.82 -9.59 3.52
C PHE A 105 10.03 -10.37 4.83
N THR A 106 9.49 -9.89 5.95
CA THR A 106 9.57 -10.57 7.24
C THR A 106 8.94 -11.97 7.18
N ASN A 107 7.82 -12.11 6.49
CA ASN A 107 7.13 -13.39 6.30
C ASN A 107 7.92 -14.36 5.41
N ALA A 108 8.84 -13.89 4.58
CA ALA A 108 9.70 -14.75 3.74
C ALA A 108 10.89 -15.36 4.52
N VAL A 109 11.29 -14.75 5.63
CA VAL A 109 12.50 -15.17 6.38
C VAL A 109 12.37 -16.59 6.95
N SER A 110 11.23 -16.95 7.58
CA SER A 110 11.04 -18.29 8.17
C SER A 110 10.97 -19.39 7.11
N PRO A 111 10.13 -19.28 6.05
CA PRO A 111 10.11 -20.27 4.97
C PRO A 111 11.47 -20.42 4.28
N LEU A 112 12.20 -19.31 4.09
CA LEU A 112 13.53 -19.36 3.50
C LEU A 112 14.50 -20.14 4.37
N ARG A 113 14.52 -19.88 5.68
CA ARG A 113 15.39 -20.61 6.62
C ARG A 113 15.11 -22.11 6.57
N GLU A 114 13.86 -22.52 6.61
CA GLU A 114 13.44 -23.91 6.53
C GLU A 114 13.85 -24.56 5.21
N SER A 115 13.65 -23.86 4.10
CA SER A 115 14.01 -24.34 2.77
C SER A 115 15.51 -24.49 2.59
N LEU A 116 16.31 -23.52 3.06
CA LEU A 116 17.77 -23.59 3.01
C LEU A 116 18.30 -24.73 3.90
N ALA A 117 17.70 -24.99 5.05
CA ALA A 117 18.07 -26.13 5.88
C ALA A 117 17.75 -27.47 5.19
N GLN A 118 16.70 -27.53 4.38
CA GLN A 118 16.29 -28.72 3.64
C GLN A 118 17.08 -28.96 2.35
N LEU A 119 17.76 -27.94 1.80
CA LEU A 119 18.51 -28.07 0.54
C LEU A 119 19.52 -29.22 0.54
N ASN A 120 20.15 -29.51 1.68
CA ASN A 120 21.08 -30.64 1.80
C ASN A 120 20.41 -32.02 1.78
N LEU A 121 19.14 -32.11 2.17
CA LEU A 121 18.38 -33.36 2.28
C LEU A 121 17.48 -33.59 1.06
N LYS A 122 16.88 -32.52 0.56
CA LYS A 122 15.90 -32.50 -0.53
C LYS A 122 16.14 -31.26 -1.43
N PRO A 123 17.18 -31.28 -2.25
CA PRO A 123 17.59 -30.11 -3.03
C PRO A 123 16.49 -29.57 -3.95
N ASP A 124 15.76 -30.46 -4.63
CA ASP A 124 14.71 -30.07 -5.58
C ASP A 124 13.54 -29.35 -4.89
N GLU A 125 13.07 -29.86 -3.75
CA GLU A 125 11.98 -29.25 -2.96
C GLU A 125 12.41 -27.91 -2.37
N GLY A 126 13.62 -27.86 -1.82
CA GLY A 126 14.20 -26.65 -1.26
C GLY A 126 14.36 -25.55 -2.31
N LEU A 127 14.92 -25.89 -3.47
CA LEU A 127 15.11 -24.96 -4.58
C LEU A 127 13.78 -24.46 -5.15
N ALA A 128 12.77 -25.32 -5.30
CA ALA A 128 11.44 -24.93 -5.75
C ALA A 128 10.79 -23.91 -4.80
N THR A 129 10.94 -24.11 -3.48
CA THR A 129 10.41 -23.16 -2.47
C THR A 129 11.15 -21.83 -2.52
N VAL A 130 12.47 -21.85 -2.61
CA VAL A 130 13.31 -20.64 -2.75
C VAL A 130 12.93 -19.86 -4.02
N ALA A 131 12.79 -20.55 -5.16
CA ALA A 131 12.35 -19.95 -6.42
C ALA A 131 10.94 -19.33 -6.30
N GLY A 132 10.02 -19.97 -5.57
CA GLY A 132 8.70 -19.44 -5.28
C GLY A 132 8.75 -18.13 -4.47
N ILE A 133 9.62 -18.04 -3.47
CA ILE A 133 9.83 -16.83 -2.67
C ILE A 133 10.34 -15.68 -3.57
N VAL A 134 11.34 -15.95 -4.42
CA VAL A 134 11.90 -14.97 -5.36
C VAL A 134 10.85 -14.51 -6.36
N ARG A 135 10.06 -15.43 -6.94
CA ARG A 135 8.99 -15.09 -7.88
C ARG A 135 7.98 -14.14 -7.26
N ASN A 136 7.48 -14.45 -6.07
CA ASN A 136 6.55 -13.60 -5.34
C ASN A 136 7.15 -12.22 -5.02
N ALA A 137 8.46 -12.17 -4.73
CA ALA A 137 9.16 -10.91 -4.49
C ALA A 137 9.28 -10.08 -5.79
N ALA A 138 9.64 -10.70 -6.92
CA ALA A 138 9.75 -10.04 -8.22
C ALA A 138 8.40 -9.50 -8.71
N GLU A 139 7.31 -10.26 -8.56
CA GLU A 139 5.95 -9.81 -8.92
C GLU A 139 5.55 -8.57 -8.12
N LYS A 140 5.81 -8.56 -6.81
CA LYS A 140 5.54 -7.40 -5.96
C LYS A 140 6.42 -6.21 -6.32
N LEU A 141 7.67 -6.46 -6.67
CA LEU A 141 8.60 -5.43 -7.09
C LEU A 141 8.14 -4.73 -8.37
N ASN A 142 7.63 -5.47 -9.34
CA ASN A 142 7.11 -4.92 -10.60
C ASN A 142 5.88 -4.02 -10.39
N ASN A 143 5.09 -4.29 -9.35
CA ASN A 143 3.89 -3.52 -9.01
C ASN A 143 4.17 -2.34 -8.05
N THR A 144 5.42 -2.06 -7.72
CA THR A 144 5.80 -1.10 -6.69
C THR A 144 6.73 -0.02 -7.27
N GLU A 145 6.51 1.24 -6.93
CA GLU A 145 7.43 2.32 -7.31
C GLU A 145 8.84 2.08 -6.72
N GLY A 146 9.89 2.28 -7.53
CA GLY A 146 11.29 1.90 -7.22
C GLY A 146 11.84 2.40 -5.87
N ALA A 147 11.39 3.57 -5.40
CA ALA A 147 11.79 4.12 -4.10
C ALA A 147 11.41 3.24 -2.89
N ILE A 148 10.37 2.42 -3.01
CA ILE A 148 9.87 1.56 -1.93
C ILE A 148 10.78 0.34 -1.73
N GLY A 149 11.40 -0.15 -2.81
CA GLY A 149 12.36 -1.27 -2.74
C GLY A 149 13.54 -1.01 -1.82
N PHE A 150 14.07 0.21 -1.79
CA PHE A 150 15.17 0.58 -0.90
C PHE A 150 14.83 0.58 0.60
N HIS A 151 13.56 0.83 0.94
CA HIS A 151 13.13 0.76 2.33
C HIS A 151 13.06 -0.67 2.86
N LEU A 152 12.86 -1.66 1.99
CA LEU A 152 12.80 -3.08 2.37
C LEU A 152 14.11 -3.61 2.91
N VAL A 153 15.23 -3.22 2.28
CA VAL A 153 16.58 -3.62 2.67
C VAL A 153 16.95 -3.15 4.08
N ARG A 154 16.32 -2.08 4.59
CA ARG A 154 16.61 -1.50 5.91
C ARG A 154 15.66 -1.94 7.03
N ALA A 155 14.56 -2.59 6.69
CA ALA A 155 13.44 -2.79 7.61
C ALA A 155 13.64 -3.97 8.58
N VAL A 156 14.39 -4.99 8.17
CA VAL A 156 14.59 -6.20 8.99
C VAL A 156 15.92 -6.12 9.71
N ARG A 157 15.85 -5.90 11.02
CA ARG A 157 17.05 -5.84 11.89
C ARG A 157 17.23 -7.11 12.72
N ASP A 158 16.18 -7.90 12.90
CA ASP A 158 16.17 -9.08 13.75
C ASP A 158 16.10 -10.35 12.91
N GLY A 159 17.14 -11.15 12.91
CA GLY A 159 17.20 -12.41 12.19
C GLY A 159 18.61 -12.96 12.04
N ASP A 160 18.73 -14.09 11.34
CA ASP A 160 20.02 -14.66 10.96
C ASP A 160 20.74 -13.72 9.98
N PRO A 161 21.96 -13.24 10.30
CA PRO A 161 22.68 -12.28 9.46
C PRO A 161 22.89 -12.78 8.02
N LEU A 162 23.15 -14.07 7.83
CA LEU A 162 23.36 -14.67 6.51
C LEU A 162 22.06 -14.61 5.68
N LEU A 163 20.92 -15.00 6.27
CA LEU A 163 19.62 -14.95 5.59
C LEU A 163 19.24 -13.52 5.22
N LEU A 164 19.47 -12.58 6.14
CA LEU A 164 19.19 -11.16 5.88
C LEU A 164 20.08 -10.61 4.77
N HIS A 165 21.35 -10.98 4.76
CA HIS A 165 22.30 -10.62 3.70
C HIS A 165 21.81 -11.16 2.34
N SER A 166 21.54 -12.45 2.26
CA SER A 166 21.08 -13.12 1.03
C SER A 166 19.80 -12.52 0.47
N LEU A 167 18.81 -12.22 1.34
CA LEU A 167 17.57 -11.54 0.94
C LEU A 167 17.84 -10.12 0.42
N ASN A 168 18.73 -9.37 1.08
CA ASN A 168 19.08 -8.03 0.66
C ASN A 168 19.78 -8.03 -0.70
N VAL A 169 20.74 -8.95 -0.91
CA VAL A 169 21.44 -9.09 -2.20
C VAL A 169 20.44 -9.48 -3.30
N ALA A 170 19.57 -10.45 -3.05
CA ALA A 170 18.52 -10.84 -4.01
C ALA A 170 17.64 -9.66 -4.41
N PHE A 171 17.21 -8.87 -3.41
CA PHE A 171 16.32 -7.73 -3.66
C PHE A 171 17.02 -6.62 -4.45
N ILE A 172 18.26 -6.30 -4.11
CA ILE A 172 19.06 -5.29 -4.80
C ILE A 172 19.35 -5.75 -6.24
N ALA A 173 19.70 -7.03 -6.44
CA ALA A 173 19.92 -7.60 -7.76
C ALA A 173 18.67 -7.49 -8.65
N MET A 174 17.49 -7.84 -8.12
CA MET A 174 16.23 -7.68 -8.84
C MET A 174 15.91 -6.22 -9.17
N LEU A 175 16.16 -5.29 -8.24
CA LEU A 175 15.97 -3.86 -8.47
C LEU A 175 16.87 -3.35 -9.60
N ILE A 176 18.15 -3.69 -9.58
CA ILE A 176 19.11 -3.30 -10.62
C ILE A 176 18.69 -3.89 -11.97
N ALA A 177 18.34 -5.17 -12.02
CA ALA A 177 17.90 -5.83 -13.24
C ALA A 177 16.65 -5.18 -13.83
N ARG A 178 15.66 -4.83 -12.99
CA ARG A 178 14.45 -4.11 -13.40
C ARG A 178 14.77 -2.72 -13.95
N GLU A 179 15.56 -1.93 -13.25
CA GLU A 179 15.94 -0.58 -13.71
C GLU A 179 16.80 -0.61 -14.98
N ALA A 180 17.55 -1.70 -15.18
CA ALA A 180 18.29 -1.97 -16.41
C ALA A 180 17.39 -2.46 -17.57
N GLY A 181 16.08 -2.64 -17.34
CA GLY A 181 15.13 -3.05 -18.36
C GLY A 181 15.21 -4.54 -18.74
N TRP A 182 15.66 -5.40 -17.82
CA TRP A 182 15.72 -6.83 -18.07
C TRP A 182 14.31 -7.44 -18.13
N GLU A 183 14.20 -8.55 -18.88
CA GLU A 183 12.96 -9.31 -18.96
C GLU A 183 12.56 -9.90 -17.59
N PRO A 184 11.25 -10.07 -17.30
CA PRO A 184 10.75 -10.53 -16.01
C PRO A 184 11.39 -11.81 -15.51
N LEU A 185 11.70 -12.75 -16.38
CA LEU A 185 12.35 -14.00 -16.00
C LEU A 185 13.81 -13.77 -15.58
N ALA A 186 14.54 -12.94 -16.32
CA ALA A 186 15.91 -12.58 -15.97
C ALA A 186 16.01 -11.81 -14.64
N ILE A 187 14.99 -11.00 -14.29
CA ILE A 187 14.89 -10.35 -12.97
C ILE A 187 14.74 -11.41 -11.86
N GLN A 188 13.93 -12.44 -12.09
CA GLN A 188 13.79 -13.55 -11.14
C GLN A 188 15.11 -14.34 -11.00
N ASP A 189 15.79 -14.61 -12.10
CA ASP A 189 17.08 -15.31 -12.09
C ASP A 189 18.14 -14.51 -11.33
N ALA A 190 18.20 -13.18 -11.52
CA ALA A 190 19.06 -12.30 -10.74
C ALA A 190 18.75 -12.35 -9.24
N GLY A 191 17.47 -12.38 -8.88
CA GLY A 191 17.02 -12.53 -7.49
C GLY A 191 17.40 -13.89 -6.91
N LEU A 192 17.22 -14.97 -7.67
CA LEU A 192 17.57 -16.32 -7.25
C LEU A 192 19.09 -16.44 -7.03
N ALA A 193 19.90 -15.99 -7.99
CA ALA A 193 21.34 -15.96 -7.88
C ALA A 193 21.81 -15.17 -6.65
N GLY A 194 21.22 -13.97 -6.42
CA GLY A 194 21.51 -13.17 -5.24
C GLY A 194 21.11 -13.84 -3.93
N LEU A 195 20.07 -14.67 -3.93
CA LEU A 195 19.61 -15.36 -2.72
C LEU A 195 20.50 -16.52 -2.33
N ILE A 196 21.05 -17.25 -3.31
CA ILE A 196 21.83 -18.47 -3.07
C ILE A 196 23.35 -18.29 -3.19
N HIS A 197 23.83 -17.09 -3.56
CA HIS A 197 25.25 -16.86 -3.86
C HIS A 197 26.21 -17.29 -2.74
N ASP A 198 25.81 -17.14 -1.49
CA ASP A 198 26.59 -17.47 -0.29
C ASP A 198 26.06 -18.70 0.46
N ILE A 199 25.22 -19.53 -0.19
CA ILE A 199 24.61 -20.67 0.48
C ILE A 199 25.61 -21.64 1.07
N GLY A 200 26.81 -21.74 0.50
CA GLY A 200 27.92 -22.54 1.03
C GLY A 200 28.42 -22.08 2.40
N GLU A 201 28.11 -20.86 2.84
CA GLU A 201 28.40 -20.42 4.22
C GLU A 201 27.66 -21.23 5.29
N LEU A 202 26.56 -21.89 4.94
CA LEU A 202 25.85 -22.81 5.86
C LEU A 202 26.74 -23.99 6.29
N ARG A 203 27.78 -24.31 5.52
CA ARG A 203 28.78 -25.37 5.83
C ARG A 203 29.98 -24.82 6.58
N VAL A 204 30.14 -23.51 6.70
CA VAL A 204 31.22 -22.91 7.47
C VAL A 204 30.88 -22.95 8.97
N PRO A 205 31.81 -23.43 9.83
CA PRO A 205 31.55 -23.43 11.27
C PRO A 205 31.20 -22.03 11.79
N THR A 206 30.17 -21.96 12.65
CA THR A 206 29.66 -20.69 13.18
C THR A 206 30.68 -19.91 13.98
N GLN A 207 31.68 -20.60 14.55
CA GLN A 207 32.84 -19.98 15.24
C GLN A 207 33.67 -19.12 14.28
N ILE A 208 33.67 -19.45 12.97
CA ILE A 208 34.38 -18.70 11.92
C ILE A 208 33.43 -17.68 11.31
N SER A 209 32.26 -18.09 10.81
CA SER A 209 31.33 -17.22 10.09
C SER A 209 30.73 -16.10 10.97
N ARG A 210 30.64 -16.29 12.30
CA ARG A 210 30.13 -15.30 13.25
C ARG A 210 31.18 -14.72 14.19
N LYS A 211 32.45 -14.91 13.88
CA LYS A 211 33.53 -14.39 14.73
C LYS A 211 33.50 -12.88 14.79
N ARG A 212 33.44 -12.34 16.03
CA ARG A 212 33.59 -10.89 16.26
C ARG A 212 35.11 -10.60 16.40
N GLY A 213 35.69 -10.02 15.39
CA GLY A 213 37.12 -9.70 15.37
C GLY A 213 37.79 -10.20 14.10
N GLU A 214 39.12 -10.01 14.01
CA GLU A 214 39.91 -10.42 12.85
C GLU A 214 39.98 -11.95 12.72
N LEU A 215 39.78 -12.43 11.50
CA LEU A 215 39.98 -13.83 11.15
C LEU A 215 41.46 -14.08 10.95
N SER A 216 41.96 -15.18 11.49
CA SER A 216 43.28 -15.68 11.15
C SER A 216 43.35 -16.07 9.67
N LYS A 217 44.56 -16.21 9.12
CA LYS A 217 44.75 -16.64 7.73
C LYS A 217 44.11 -18.01 7.45
N ALA A 218 44.13 -18.94 8.40
CA ALA A 218 43.52 -20.25 8.28
C ALA A 218 41.99 -20.16 8.27
N GLU A 219 41.39 -19.34 9.16
CA GLU A 219 39.94 -19.10 9.21
C GLU A 219 39.47 -18.39 7.95
N THR A 220 40.23 -17.41 7.44
CA THR A 220 39.89 -16.73 6.18
C THR A 220 39.91 -17.70 5.00
N ASN A 221 40.92 -18.57 4.93
CA ASN A 221 40.93 -19.60 3.88
C ASN A 221 39.77 -20.57 4.00
N TYR A 222 39.39 -20.96 5.23
CA TYR A 222 38.25 -21.81 5.44
C TYR A 222 36.94 -21.12 5.02
N LEU A 223 36.76 -19.85 5.39
CA LEU A 223 35.58 -19.09 4.99
C LEU A 223 35.44 -19.00 3.46
N ARG A 224 36.57 -18.81 2.75
CA ARG A 224 36.58 -18.78 1.27
C ARG A 224 36.14 -20.08 0.60
N MET A 225 36.16 -21.20 1.33
CA MET A 225 35.66 -22.48 0.83
C MET A 225 34.14 -22.49 0.59
N HIS A 226 33.38 -21.50 1.11
CA HIS A 226 31.96 -21.42 0.88
C HIS A 226 31.58 -21.41 -0.61
N VAL A 227 32.43 -20.80 -1.45
CA VAL A 227 32.25 -20.78 -2.92
C VAL A 227 32.26 -22.20 -3.53
N GLN A 228 33.00 -23.14 -2.92
CA GLN A 228 33.02 -24.53 -3.38
C GLN A 228 31.93 -25.39 -2.74
N TYR A 229 31.34 -24.93 -1.64
CA TYR A 229 30.29 -25.62 -0.91
C TYR A 229 28.89 -25.30 -1.46
N GLY A 230 28.70 -24.13 -2.08
CA GLY A 230 27.48 -23.67 -2.76
C GLY A 230 27.46 -24.11 -4.18
#